data_f3cd1e4e4cb72607e32f1bddec885ba8
#
_entry.id   f3cd1e4e4cb72607e32f1bddec885ba8
#
_cell.length_a   1.000
_cell.length_b   1.000
_cell.length_c   1.000
_cell.angle_alpha   90.00
_cell.angle_beta   90.00
_cell.angle_gamma   90.00
#
_symmetry.space_group_name_H-M   'P 1'
#
loop_
_entity.id
_entity.type
_entity.pdbx_description
1 polymer ?
#
loop_
_entity_poly.entity_id
_entity_poly.type
_entity_poly.pdbx_seq_one_letter_code
_entity_poly.pdbx_strand_id
1 'polypeptide(L)'
;MVDHLIVGAALALAVFILVRQAMRIGRGGGCGCEGGGARSVRQRRRRVRHIDAKRYPYALELQVSGMHCENCARRIEDALQSLDVIAKAELPSTVIVRSKHPVDKEACSKAVRKAGYEVIEAQL
;
A
#
# COMPACT_ATOMS: atom_id res chain seq x y z
N MET A 1 7.09 38.83 36.20
CA MET A 1 7.56 38.94 34.80
C MET A 1 8.14 37.65 34.25
N VAL A 2 8.79 36.84 35.06
CA VAL A 2 9.38 35.55 34.59
C VAL A 2 8.31 34.52 34.24
N ASP A 3 7.19 34.50 34.97
CA ASP A 3 6.11 33.54 34.77
C ASP A 3 5.44 33.65 33.39
N HIS A 4 5.23 34.84 32.88
CA HIS A 4 4.63 35.03 31.55
C HIS A 4 5.54 34.59 30.41
N LEU A 5 6.86 34.69 30.60
CA LEU A 5 7.84 34.21 29.63
C LEU A 5 7.87 32.67 29.58
N ILE A 6 7.80 32.04 30.73
CA ILE A 6 7.78 30.55 30.82
C ILE A 6 6.50 30.00 30.23
N VAL A 7 5.35 30.57 30.54
CA VAL A 7 4.05 30.15 29.99
C VAL A 7 4.00 30.37 28.48
N GLY A 8 4.50 31.51 27.99
CA GLY A 8 4.58 31.80 26.57
C GLY A 8 5.48 30.82 25.81
N ALA A 9 6.63 30.47 26.38
CA ALA A 9 7.54 29.47 25.79
C ALA A 9 6.92 28.06 25.76
N ALA A 10 6.23 27.67 26.83
CA ALA A 10 5.56 26.38 26.90
C ALA A 10 4.43 26.25 25.87
N LEU A 11 3.62 27.31 25.72
CA LEU A 11 2.56 27.35 24.71
C LEU A 11 3.12 27.30 23.27
N ALA A 12 4.17 28.06 22.99
CA ALA A 12 4.83 28.04 21.68
C ALA A 12 5.38 26.65 21.34
N LEU A 13 5.97 25.98 22.32
CA LEU A 13 6.50 24.63 22.17
C LEU A 13 5.39 23.60 21.92
N ALA A 14 4.27 23.71 22.64
CA ALA A 14 3.11 22.85 22.45
C ALA A 14 2.50 23.02 21.04
N VAL A 15 2.32 24.26 20.60
CA VAL A 15 1.83 24.56 19.25
C VAL A 15 2.79 24.03 18.18
N PHE A 16 4.10 24.22 18.38
CA PHE A 16 5.11 23.71 17.46
C PHE A 16 5.08 22.19 17.33
N ILE A 17 4.93 21.48 18.45
CA ILE A 17 4.81 20.00 18.47
C ILE A 17 3.55 19.57 17.74
N LEU A 18 2.41 20.24 17.98
CA LEU A 18 1.14 19.93 17.31
C LEU A 18 1.22 20.16 15.79
N VAL A 19 1.80 21.27 15.35
CA VAL A 19 1.99 21.56 13.93
C VAL A 19 2.92 20.54 13.29
N ARG A 20 4.00 20.17 13.96
CA ARG A 20 4.95 19.17 13.46
C ARG A 20 4.31 17.78 13.38
N GLN A 21 3.43 17.44 14.32
CA GLN A 21 2.69 16.18 14.34
C GLN A 21 1.63 16.16 13.24
N ALA A 22 0.92 17.25 13.02
CA ALA A 22 -0.04 17.41 11.92
C ALA A 22 0.64 17.28 10.54
N MET A 23 1.83 17.87 10.37
CA MET A 23 2.61 17.72 9.13
C MET A 23 3.12 16.28 8.92
N ARG A 24 3.42 15.54 10.00
CA ARG A 24 3.79 14.13 9.92
C ARG A 24 2.61 13.25 9.50
N ILE A 25 1.42 13.54 9.98
CA ILE A 25 0.17 12.83 9.62
C ILE A 25 -0.19 13.11 8.17
N GLY A 26 0.04 14.32 7.67
CA GLY A 26 -0.18 14.69 6.28
C GLY A 26 0.82 14.09 5.27
N ARG A 27 1.97 13.58 5.73
CA ARG A 27 3.02 12.97 4.89
C ARG A 27 3.17 11.46 5.01
N GLY A 28 2.63 10.88 6.07
CA GLY A 28 2.66 9.43 6.27
C GLY A 28 1.28 8.86 6.01
N GLY A 29 1.15 8.00 4.98
CA GLY A 29 -0.07 7.30 4.66
C GLY A 29 -0.68 6.62 5.87
N GLY A 30 -1.62 7.29 6.50
CA GLY A 30 -2.44 6.73 7.55
C GLY A 30 -3.56 5.92 6.93
N CYS A 31 -3.62 4.66 7.25
CA CYS A 31 -4.82 3.86 7.12
C CYS A 31 -5.89 4.49 8.01
N GLY A 32 -6.73 5.34 7.46
CA GLY A 32 -7.86 5.93 8.13
C GLY A 32 -9.07 5.74 7.25
N CYS A 33 -9.87 4.76 7.55
CA CYS A 33 -11.25 4.73 7.13
C CYS A 33 -11.94 5.90 7.82
N GLU A 34 -12.23 6.97 7.10
CA GLU A 34 -13.42 7.80 7.39
C GLU A 34 -13.49 8.99 6.44
N GLY A 35 -14.63 9.16 5.93
CA GLY A 35 -15.19 10.09 5.02
C GLY A 35 -14.59 11.48 4.92
N GLY A 36 -14.47 11.95 3.70
CA GLY A 36 -14.36 13.35 3.39
C GLY A 36 -13.12 13.71 2.61
N GLY A 37 -13.26 13.82 1.30
CA GLY A 37 -12.53 14.80 0.50
C GLY A 37 -11.01 14.73 0.45
N ALA A 38 -10.41 13.55 0.51
CA ALA A 38 -9.03 13.42 0.16
C ALA A 38 -8.89 13.47 -1.35
N ARG A 39 -8.24 14.52 -1.86
CA ARG A 39 -7.62 14.51 -3.17
C ARG A 39 -6.73 13.28 -3.22
N SER A 40 -7.29 12.16 -3.70
CA SER A 40 -6.48 11.01 -4.05
C SER A 40 -5.44 11.54 -5.01
N VAL A 41 -4.19 11.51 -4.59
CA VAL A 41 -3.08 11.51 -5.54
C VAL A 41 -3.45 10.38 -6.48
N ARG A 42 -3.96 10.74 -7.64
CA ARG A 42 -4.13 9.82 -8.76
C ARG A 42 -2.73 9.34 -9.09
N GLN A 43 -2.22 8.39 -8.30
CA GLN A 43 -1.20 7.51 -8.80
C GLN A 43 -1.77 7.02 -10.12
N ARG A 44 -1.18 7.45 -11.22
CA ARG A 44 -1.54 7.01 -12.55
C ARG A 44 -1.43 5.50 -12.51
N ARG A 45 -2.56 4.87 -12.19
CA ARG A 45 -2.71 3.42 -12.24
C ARG A 45 -2.41 3.08 -13.70
N ARG A 46 -1.22 2.59 -13.95
CA ARG A 46 -0.94 1.86 -15.17
C ARG A 46 -1.89 0.67 -15.12
N ARG A 47 -3.09 0.85 -15.67
CA ARG A 47 -3.95 -0.28 -16.01
C ARG A 47 -3.17 -1.10 -17.00
N VAL A 48 -2.46 -2.08 -16.50
CA VAL A 48 -1.83 -3.07 -17.36
C VAL A 48 -2.95 -3.95 -17.88
N ARG A 49 -3.56 -3.52 -18.97
CA ARG A 49 -4.64 -4.26 -19.64
C ARG A 49 -4.16 -5.55 -20.27
N HIS A 50 -2.87 -5.65 -20.55
CA HIS A 50 -2.24 -6.81 -21.15
C HIS A 50 -0.84 -6.98 -20.55
N ILE A 51 -0.62 -8.07 -19.87
CA ILE A 51 0.71 -8.41 -19.37
C ILE A 51 1.39 -9.22 -20.45
N ASP A 52 2.30 -8.59 -21.20
CA ASP A 52 3.08 -9.28 -22.22
C ASP A 52 4.04 -10.26 -21.57
N ALA A 53 3.78 -11.56 -21.73
CA ALA A 53 4.60 -12.63 -21.20
C ALA A 53 6.06 -12.56 -21.71
N LYS A 54 6.28 -12.03 -22.90
CA LYS A 54 7.63 -11.82 -23.46
C LYS A 54 8.45 -10.75 -22.72
N ARG A 55 7.78 -9.78 -22.12
CA ARG A 55 8.42 -8.66 -21.41
C ARG A 55 8.71 -8.97 -19.94
N TYR A 56 7.94 -9.92 -19.38
CA TYR A 56 7.98 -10.32 -17.97
C TYR A 56 8.04 -11.85 -17.89
N PRO A 57 9.24 -12.44 -18.03
CA PRO A 57 9.41 -13.89 -18.13
C PRO A 57 9.11 -14.63 -16.81
N TYR A 58 9.28 -13.95 -15.68
CA TYR A 58 9.04 -14.57 -14.38
C TYR A 58 7.57 -14.39 -13.99
N ALA A 59 6.90 -15.49 -13.70
CA ALA A 59 5.52 -15.54 -13.26
C ALA A 59 5.44 -16.27 -11.91
N LEU A 60 4.62 -15.72 -11.01
CA LEU A 60 4.28 -16.33 -9.74
C LEU A 60 2.77 -16.26 -9.57
N GLU A 61 2.16 -17.39 -9.30
CA GLU A 61 0.73 -17.47 -9.00
C GLU A 61 0.53 -17.60 -7.49
N LEU A 62 -0.25 -16.70 -6.92
CA LEU A 62 -0.59 -16.68 -5.51
C LEU A 62 -2.07 -16.98 -5.34
N GLN A 63 -2.39 -17.94 -4.49
CA GLN A 63 -3.75 -18.18 -4.02
C GLN A 63 -3.97 -17.39 -2.73
N VAL A 64 -4.91 -16.44 -2.77
CA VAL A 64 -5.18 -15.52 -1.68
C VAL A 64 -6.58 -15.71 -1.13
N SER A 65 -6.69 -15.90 0.17
CA SER A 65 -7.98 -15.98 0.87
C SER A 65 -8.49 -14.58 1.25
N GLY A 66 -9.81 -14.42 1.26
CA GLY A 66 -10.46 -13.18 1.68
C GLY A 66 -10.68 -12.15 0.57
N MET A 67 -10.38 -12.48 -0.68
CA MET A 67 -10.61 -11.60 -1.81
C MET A 67 -12.03 -11.81 -2.37
N HIS A 68 -12.99 -10.97 -1.95
CA HIS A 68 -14.40 -11.12 -2.33
C HIS A 68 -14.90 -10.06 -3.31
N CYS A 69 -14.13 -9.00 -3.55
CA CYS A 69 -14.56 -7.88 -4.38
C CYS A 69 -13.40 -7.24 -5.16
N GLU A 70 -13.75 -6.46 -6.18
CA GLU A 70 -12.75 -5.72 -6.98
C GLU A 70 -11.89 -4.76 -6.15
N ASN A 71 -12.42 -4.20 -5.08
CA ASN A 71 -11.65 -3.32 -4.20
C ASN A 71 -10.56 -4.08 -3.44
N CYS A 72 -10.86 -5.33 -3.04
CA CYS A 72 -9.89 -6.23 -2.44
C CYS A 72 -8.77 -6.58 -3.42
N ALA A 73 -9.14 -6.92 -4.65
CA ALA A 73 -8.20 -7.19 -5.74
C ALA A 73 -7.27 -6.00 -5.97
N ARG A 74 -7.81 -4.78 -6.05
CA ARG A 74 -7.04 -3.55 -6.23
C ARG A 74 -6.07 -3.27 -5.09
N ARG A 75 -6.45 -3.52 -3.84
CA ARG A 75 -5.57 -3.34 -2.68
C ARG A 75 -4.38 -4.29 -2.72
N ILE A 76 -4.59 -5.52 -3.15
CA ILE A 76 -3.53 -6.51 -3.31
C ILE A 76 -2.60 -6.11 -4.47
N GLU A 77 -3.16 -5.70 -5.60
CA GLU A 77 -2.37 -5.19 -6.73
C GLU A 77 -1.51 -3.99 -6.33
N ASP A 78 -2.07 -3.02 -5.62
CA ASP A 78 -1.36 -1.83 -5.15
C ASP A 78 -0.23 -2.19 -4.15
N ALA A 79 -0.47 -3.17 -3.26
CA ALA A 79 0.52 -3.64 -2.31
C ALA A 79 1.70 -4.34 -3.02
N LEU A 80 1.42 -5.14 -4.04
CA LEU A 80 2.44 -5.85 -4.82
C LEU A 80 3.22 -4.91 -5.75
N GLN A 81 2.59 -3.86 -6.29
CA GLN A 81 3.27 -2.86 -7.11
C GLN A 81 4.42 -2.14 -6.37
N SER A 82 4.38 -2.11 -5.05
CA SER A 82 5.48 -1.56 -4.25
C SER A 82 6.79 -2.35 -4.36
N LEU A 83 6.73 -3.59 -4.85
CA LEU A 83 7.86 -4.50 -5.04
C LEU A 83 8.44 -4.48 -6.47
N ASP A 84 8.05 -3.49 -7.29
CA ASP A 84 8.45 -3.37 -8.71
C ASP A 84 8.03 -4.59 -9.57
N VAL A 85 6.93 -5.21 -9.21
CA VAL A 85 6.29 -6.30 -9.93
C VAL A 85 4.96 -5.86 -10.52
N ILE A 86 4.49 -6.53 -11.55
CA ILE A 86 3.16 -6.35 -12.10
C ILE A 86 2.27 -7.44 -11.55
N ALA A 87 1.23 -7.06 -10.83
CA ALA A 87 0.26 -7.98 -10.28
C ALA A 87 -1.10 -7.78 -10.95
N LYS A 88 -1.78 -8.87 -11.25
CA LYS A 88 -3.16 -8.90 -11.71
C LYS A 88 -3.94 -9.85 -10.82
N ALA A 89 -4.90 -9.33 -10.11
CA ALA A 89 -5.78 -10.13 -9.27
C ALA A 89 -7.00 -10.57 -10.07
N GLU A 90 -7.26 -11.86 -10.05
CA GLU A 90 -8.43 -12.49 -10.67
C GLU A 90 -9.32 -13.10 -9.58
N LEU A 91 -10.56 -12.67 -9.55
CA LEU A 91 -11.53 -13.22 -8.61
C LEU A 91 -11.84 -14.69 -8.94
N PRO A 92 -12.03 -15.54 -7.95
CA PRO A 92 -12.26 -15.25 -6.52
C PRO A 92 -11.02 -15.23 -5.64
N SER A 93 -9.88 -15.81 -6.05
CA SER A 93 -8.76 -16.05 -5.12
C SER A 93 -7.37 -16.03 -5.75
N THR A 94 -7.25 -15.81 -7.05
CA THR A 94 -6.00 -15.95 -7.79
C THR A 94 -5.35 -14.59 -8.04
N VAL A 95 -4.05 -14.49 -7.77
CA VAL A 95 -3.24 -13.30 -8.09
C VAL A 95 -2.04 -13.73 -8.91
N ILE A 96 -1.96 -13.24 -10.12
CA ILE A 96 -0.84 -13.49 -11.04
C ILE A 96 0.14 -12.34 -10.92
N VAL A 97 1.35 -12.64 -10.47
CA VAL A 97 2.46 -11.70 -10.35
C VAL A 97 3.47 -11.97 -11.46
N ARG A 98 3.87 -10.92 -12.17
CA ARG A 98 4.91 -11.03 -13.21
C ARG A 98 5.99 -9.99 -12.99
N SER A 99 7.24 -10.37 -13.26
CA SER A 99 8.39 -9.50 -13.12
C SER A 99 9.44 -9.74 -14.21
N LYS A 100 10.33 -8.75 -14.35
CA LYS A 100 11.55 -8.86 -15.17
C LYS A 100 12.67 -9.60 -14.45
N HIS A 101 12.62 -9.62 -13.14
CA HIS A 101 13.58 -10.25 -12.24
C HIS A 101 12.94 -11.44 -11.52
N PRO A 102 13.74 -12.36 -10.98
CA PRO A 102 13.21 -13.46 -10.21
C PRO A 102 12.35 -12.93 -9.05
N VAL A 103 11.11 -13.44 -8.96
CA VAL A 103 10.13 -13.01 -7.97
C VAL A 103 10.39 -13.76 -6.66
N ASP A 104 10.54 -13.00 -5.58
CA ASP A 104 10.64 -13.57 -4.25
C ASP A 104 9.24 -13.86 -3.68
N LYS A 105 8.95 -15.14 -3.48
CA LYS A 105 7.67 -15.62 -2.93
C LYS A 105 7.39 -15.04 -1.54
N GLU A 106 8.43 -14.97 -0.71
CA GLU A 106 8.30 -14.50 0.68
C GLU A 106 7.97 -13.01 0.72
N ALA A 107 8.64 -12.21 -0.11
CA ALA A 107 8.37 -10.78 -0.22
C ALA A 107 6.94 -10.51 -0.69
N CYS A 108 6.47 -11.23 -1.70
CA CYS A 108 5.10 -11.12 -2.20
C CYS A 108 4.07 -11.55 -1.15
N SER A 109 4.28 -12.68 -0.50
CA SER A 109 3.40 -13.18 0.57
C SER A 109 3.33 -12.21 1.74
N LYS A 110 4.45 -11.62 2.12
CA LYS A 110 4.53 -10.61 3.19
C LYS A 110 3.77 -9.33 2.82
N ALA A 111 3.87 -8.88 1.57
CA ALA A 111 3.14 -7.71 1.08
C ALA A 111 1.62 -7.94 1.11
N VAL A 112 1.15 -9.11 0.69
CA VAL A 112 -0.27 -9.50 0.73
C VAL A 112 -0.79 -9.59 2.16
N ARG A 113 -0.03 -10.21 3.07
CA ARG A 113 -0.38 -10.27 4.51
C ARG A 113 -0.43 -8.89 5.14
N LYS A 114 0.48 -8.00 4.78
CA LYS A 114 0.48 -6.60 5.25
C LYS A 114 -0.75 -5.83 4.76
N ALA A 115 -1.28 -6.19 3.60
CA ALA A 115 -2.54 -5.63 3.09
C ALA A 115 -3.79 -6.19 3.79
N GLY A 116 -3.63 -7.20 4.67
CA GLY A 116 -4.72 -7.78 5.46
C GLY A 116 -5.34 -9.04 4.83
N TYR A 117 -4.64 -9.68 3.91
CA TYR A 117 -5.09 -10.92 3.26
C TYR A 117 -4.16 -12.08 3.59
N GLU A 118 -4.65 -13.30 3.43
CA GLU A 118 -3.89 -14.51 3.70
C GLU A 118 -3.53 -15.23 2.39
N VAL A 119 -2.26 -15.61 2.26
CA VAL A 119 -1.78 -16.40 1.12
C VAL A 119 -1.88 -17.88 1.49
N ILE A 120 -2.66 -18.63 0.73
CA ILE A 120 -2.86 -20.08 0.92
C ILE A 120 -1.74 -20.84 0.24
N GLU A 121 -1.44 -20.53 -1.00
CA GLU A 121 -0.48 -21.22 -1.83
C GLU A 121 0.25 -20.27 -2.78
N ALA A 122 1.50 -20.57 -3.08
CA ALA A 122 2.31 -19.81 -4.03
C ALA A 122 3.01 -20.80 -4.98
N GLN A 123 2.64 -20.76 -6.25
CA GLN A 123 3.21 -21.60 -7.31
C GLN A 123 4.04 -20.75 -8.28
N LEU A 124 5.20 -21.27 -8.67
CA LEU A 124 6.10 -20.67 -9.67
C LEU A 124 5.79 -21.23 -11.05
#